data_eba4c2b8afbe86e98f008dcaf6bf720f
#
_entry.id   eba4c2b8afbe86e98f008dcaf6bf720f
#
_cell.length_a   1.000
_cell.length_b   1.000
_cell.length_c   1.000
_cell.angle_alpha   90.00
_cell.angle_beta   90.00
_cell.angle_gamma   90.00
#
_symmetry.space_group_name_H-M   'P 1'
#
loop_
_entity.id
_entity.type
_entity.pdbx_description
1 polymer ?
#
loop_
_entity_poly.entity_id
_entity_poly.type
_entity_poly.pdbx_seq_one_letter_code
_entity_poly.pdbx_strand_id
1 'polypeptide(L)'
;MGVGMSEVVSAQWLRQRLESGAECAVVDPREEGAHSVSPHLFHAVNLPLSQLELRVERLFPRRDVPIVVAGAGDALDERARRRLQELGYAGAVRLEGGSPAWAGLGLPLFTGFNTASKAFGEYVEHGCATPSISADELREMVASGRPLVIMDSRTPAEHRRATIPGSVSAPGAELVLRYAELAPDPHTTLVVNCAGRTRSIIGAQSLINAGVPNPVFALRNGTMGWALAGHKVETQSARQAPEPGAATLALAQQRAAAVRRRFGIGAIGAAELQRLRAGGERTVYLFDVRTQQEYERGHVPGAVHAPGGQLVXXXXXXXXXXXXXXXXLVQATDSYVAVRNARIVLYDHHGVRDVMTGSWLRQMGHEDVVTLRADAVSAAQLAAGPQAVRVAGLDGARARRLAPAEAAGSLAQYTVVDVGAYRDYQAGHLPQAYWVTRARLAEALDGLPADWPLLLVSPDALLAQLACADVTASAARPVYVLEGGMARWRAEGRPVEEGDGRPLHEPDDAFVKPFEARDRESSMQAYLDWEVGLLDAVQRHPAIRFDLYKE
;
A
#
# COMPACT_ATOMS: atom_id res chain seq x y z
N MET A 1 17.59 -34.54 -9.48
CA MET A 1 18.79 -33.70 -9.63
C MET A 1 18.33 -32.30 -9.94
N GLY A 2 18.29 -31.45 -8.92
CA GLY A 2 17.91 -30.06 -9.09
C GLY A 2 19.07 -29.32 -9.77
N VAL A 3 18.80 -28.73 -10.91
CA VAL A 3 19.73 -27.75 -11.49
C VAL A 3 19.77 -26.60 -10.49
N GLY A 4 20.88 -26.40 -9.81
CA GLY A 4 21.06 -25.29 -8.91
C GLY A 4 20.82 -24.00 -9.69
N MET A 5 19.73 -23.29 -9.36
CA MET A 5 19.49 -21.99 -9.96
C MET A 5 20.63 -21.04 -9.56
N SER A 6 21.15 -20.30 -10.51
CA SER A 6 22.13 -19.26 -10.23
C SER A 6 21.53 -18.28 -9.19
N GLU A 7 22.35 -17.81 -8.26
CA GLU A 7 21.91 -16.84 -7.26
C GLU A 7 21.66 -15.46 -7.87
N VAL A 8 22.07 -15.26 -9.12
CA VAL A 8 21.90 -14.00 -9.84
C VAL A 8 21.28 -14.25 -11.21
N VAL A 9 20.54 -13.25 -11.71
CA VAL A 9 19.99 -13.23 -13.08
C VAL A 9 20.38 -11.90 -13.73
N SER A 10 20.54 -11.94 -15.07
CA SER A 10 20.86 -10.72 -15.83
C SER A 10 19.60 -9.86 -16.05
N ALA A 11 19.82 -8.58 -16.35
CA ALA A 11 18.72 -7.67 -16.70
C ALA A 11 17.98 -8.15 -17.96
N GLN A 12 18.69 -8.77 -18.91
CA GLN A 12 18.07 -9.30 -20.13
C GLN A 12 17.17 -10.50 -19.80
N TRP A 13 17.60 -11.40 -18.91
CA TRP A 13 16.75 -12.50 -18.45
C TRP A 13 15.47 -11.98 -17.79
N LEU A 14 15.62 -11.00 -16.90
CA LEU A 14 14.47 -10.42 -16.20
C LEU A 14 13.49 -9.76 -17.19
N ARG A 15 14.01 -9.03 -18.18
CA ARG A 15 13.18 -8.43 -19.23
C ARG A 15 12.36 -9.49 -19.95
N GLN A 16 13.01 -10.56 -20.42
CA GLN A 16 12.35 -11.67 -21.11
C GLN A 16 11.28 -12.31 -20.22
N ARG A 17 11.59 -12.50 -18.93
CA ARG A 17 10.66 -13.10 -17.98
C ARG A 17 9.41 -12.23 -17.81
N LEU A 18 9.60 -10.92 -17.66
CA LEU A 18 8.47 -9.98 -17.50
C LEU A 18 7.59 -9.91 -18.76
N GLU A 19 8.20 -10.08 -19.94
CA GLU A 19 7.48 -10.08 -21.21
C GLU A 19 6.77 -11.42 -21.50
N SER A 20 7.19 -12.51 -20.89
CA SER A 20 6.74 -13.87 -21.24
C SER A 20 5.33 -14.23 -20.73
N GLY A 21 4.78 -13.48 -19.81
CA GLY A 21 3.50 -13.82 -19.18
C GLY A 21 3.62 -14.86 -18.06
N ALA A 22 4.83 -15.35 -17.75
CA ALA A 22 5.05 -16.28 -16.64
C ALA A 22 5.05 -15.51 -15.30
N GLU A 23 4.73 -16.21 -14.22
CA GLU A 23 4.79 -15.60 -12.88
C GLU A 23 6.20 -15.14 -12.54
N CYS A 24 6.30 -13.94 -11.98
CA CYS A 24 7.54 -13.36 -11.52
C CYS A 24 7.22 -12.20 -10.58
N ALA A 25 8.02 -12.05 -9.54
CA ALA A 25 7.98 -10.88 -8.67
C ALA A 25 9.34 -10.18 -8.73
N VAL A 26 9.31 -8.85 -8.67
CA VAL A 26 10.51 -8.03 -8.53
C VAL A 26 10.36 -7.26 -7.24
N VAL A 27 11.37 -7.28 -6.37
CA VAL A 27 11.32 -6.58 -5.09
C VAL A 27 12.51 -5.65 -4.91
N ASP A 28 12.25 -4.49 -4.34
CA ASP A 28 13.26 -3.53 -3.94
C ASP A 28 13.36 -3.55 -2.41
N PRO A 29 14.51 -3.94 -1.83
CA PRO A 29 14.64 -4.09 -0.38
C PRO A 29 14.99 -2.79 0.36
N ARG A 30 15.13 -1.67 -0.35
CA ARG A 30 15.43 -0.37 0.26
C ARG A 30 14.26 0.11 1.13
N GLU A 31 14.56 0.93 2.13
CA GLU A 31 13.53 1.56 2.95
C GLU A 31 12.58 2.39 2.07
N GLU A 32 11.34 2.59 2.52
CA GLU A 32 10.29 3.22 1.71
C GLU A 32 10.68 4.62 1.21
N GLY A 33 11.27 5.44 2.09
CA GLY A 33 11.73 6.77 1.71
C GLY A 33 12.87 6.70 0.69
N ALA A 34 13.85 5.82 0.95
CA ALA A 34 14.98 5.62 0.03
C ALA A 34 14.51 5.12 -1.34
N HIS A 35 13.58 4.15 -1.36
CA HIS A 35 12.98 3.64 -2.60
C HIS A 35 12.29 4.77 -3.38
N SER A 36 11.55 5.62 -2.67
CA SER A 36 10.73 6.65 -3.32
C SER A 36 11.57 7.73 -4.02
N VAL A 37 12.76 8.03 -3.52
CA VAL A 37 13.63 9.05 -4.12
C VAL A 37 14.67 8.48 -5.07
N SER A 38 14.89 7.17 -5.03
CA SER A 38 15.94 6.51 -5.83
C SER A 38 15.34 5.85 -7.09
N PRO A 39 16.09 5.83 -8.19
CA PRO A 39 15.65 5.12 -9.38
C PRO A 39 15.42 3.63 -9.12
N HIS A 40 14.27 3.10 -9.56
CA HIS A 40 13.90 1.70 -9.38
C HIS A 40 13.15 1.18 -10.63
N LEU A 41 13.03 -0.13 -10.74
CA LEU A 41 12.27 -0.76 -11.83
C LEU A 41 10.76 -0.51 -11.63
N PHE A 42 10.03 -0.30 -12.72
CA PHE A 42 8.56 -0.09 -12.67
C PHE A 42 7.84 -1.20 -11.91
N HIS A 43 8.28 -2.43 -12.10
CA HIS A 43 7.63 -3.61 -11.53
C HIS A 43 8.15 -3.96 -10.13
N ALA A 44 9.09 -3.18 -9.58
CA ALA A 44 9.66 -3.47 -8.27
C ALA A 44 8.69 -3.08 -7.16
N VAL A 45 8.25 -4.07 -6.40
CA VAL A 45 7.47 -3.90 -5.18
C VAL A 45 8.44 -3.53 -4.06
N ASN A 46 8.14 -2.46 -3.34
CA ASN A 46 8.99 -2.08 -2.20
C ASN A 46 8.76 -3.03 -1.03
N LEU A 47 9.78 -3.79 -0.69
CA LEU A 47 9.78 -4.74 0.43
C LEU A 47 11.00 -4.48 1.30
N PRO A 48 10.98 -3.43 2.14
CA PRO A 48 12.14 -3.08 2.96
C PRO A 48 12.66 -4.27 3.76
N LEU A 49 13.99 -4.47 3.72
CA LEU A 49 14.61 -5.55 4.48
C LEU A 49 14.25 -5.47 5.97
N SER A 50 14.13 -4.27 6.51
CA SER A 50 13.76 -4.05 7.93
C SER A 50 12.37 -4.60 8.27
N GLN A 51 11.47 -4.74 7.28
CA GLN A 51 10.09 -5.18 7.48
C GLN A 51 9.72 -6.45 6.70
N LEU A 52 10.70 -7.11 6.13
CA LEU A 52 10.49 -8.22 5.20
C LEU A 52 9.60 -9.31 5.79
N GLU A 53 9.89 -9.76 7.01
CA GLU A 53 9.14 -10.84 7.66
C GLU A 53 7.68 -10.48 7.96
N LEU A 54 7.39 -9.19 8.11
CA LEU A 54 6.02 -8.71 8.37
C LEU A 54 5.15 -8.73 7.12
N ARG A 55 5.77 -8.70 5.94
CA ARG A 55 5.04 -8.49 4.67
C ARG A 55 5.11 -9.71 3.73
N VAL A 56 6.13 -10.53 3.85
CA VAL A 56 6.50 -11.53 2.84
C VAL A 56 5.39 -12.56 2.59
N GLU A 57 4.74 -13.09 3.63
CA GLU A 57 3.72 -14.13 3.45
C GLU A 57 2.46 -13.61 2.75
N ARG A 58 2.12 -12.34 2.99
CA ARG A 58 0.99 -11.70 2.32
C ARG A 58 1.29 -11.44 0.85
N LEU A 59 2.53 -10.97 0.57
CA LEU A 59 2.94 -10.62 -0.80
C LEU A 59 3.23 -11.87 -1.65
N PHE A 60 3.72 -12.94 -1.03
CA PHE A 60 4.08 -14.17 -1.72
C PHE A 60 3.43 -15.37 -1.03
N PRO A 61 2.14 -15.61 -1.30
CA PRO A 61 1.44 -16.74 -0.66
C PRO A 61 1.95 -18.11 -1.13
N ARG A 62 2.70 -18.16 -2.24
CA ARG A 62 3.30 -19.39 -2.78
C ARG A 62 4.83 -19.31 -2.65
N ARG A 63 5.44 -20.35 -2.05
CA ARG A 63 6.88 -20.35 -1.71
C ARG A 63 7.82 -20.54 -2.92
N ASP A 64 7.36 -21.17 -3.98
CA ASP A 64 8.18 -21.49 -5.14
C ASP A 64 8.07 -20.47 -6.29
N VAL A 65 7.47 -19.31 -6.03
CA VAL A 65 7.38 -18.25 -7.03
C VAL A 65 8.77 -17.63 -7.26
N PRO A 66 9.16 -17.35 -8.51
CA PRO A 66 10.42 -16.63 -8.77
C PRO A 66 10.36 -15.21 -8.24
N ILE A 67 11.30 -14.85 -7.38
CA ILE A 67 11.43 -13.50 -6.81
C ILE A 67 12.79 -12.94 -7.19
N VAL A 68 12.83 -11.81 -7.88
CA VAL A 68 14.08 -11.14 -8.26
C VAL A 68 14.26 -9.91 -7.36
N VAL A 69 15.29 -9.91 -6.54
CA VAL A 69 15.65 -8.75 -5.71
C VAL A 69 16.43 -7.76 -6.59
N ALA A 70 15.92 -6.56 -6.73
CA ALA A 70 16.42 -5.55 -7.67
C ALA A 70 16.39 -4.15 -7.05
N GLY A 71 17.27 -3.92 -6.10
CA GLY A 71 17.51 -2.60 -5.51
C GLY A 71 18.67 -1.89 -6.20
N ALA A 72 19.66 -1.43 -5.44
CA ALA A 72 20.81 -0.71 -5.96
C ALA A 72 21.90 -1.62 -6.56
N GLY A 73 21.79 -2.92 -6.38
CA GLY A 73 22.82 -3.87 -6.81
C GLY A 73 23.94 -4.07 -5.78
N ASP A 74 23.67 -3.76 -4.53
CA ASP A 74 24.65 -3.75 -3.44
C ASP A 74 24.43 -4.90 -2.44
N ALA A 75 25.08 -4.81 -1.29
CA ALA A 75 25.00 -5.79 -0.23
C ALA A 75 23.59 -5.95 0.35
N LEU A 76 22.76 -4.90 0.28
CA LEU A 76 21.38 -4.97 0.77
C LEU A 76 20.56 -5.95 -0.06
N ASP A 77 20.74 -5.95 -1.40
CA ASP A 77 20.06 -6.88 -2.29
C ASP A 77 20.41 -8.34 -1.92
N GLU A 78 21.68 -8.59 -1.63
CA GLU A 78 22.13 -9.95 -1.27
C GLU A 78 21.56 -10.36 0.10
N ARG A 79 21.54 -9.46 1.06
CA ARG A 79 20.97 -9.73 2.39
C ARG A 79 19.47 -10.08 2.27
N ALA A 80 18.74 -9.34 1.43
CA ALA A 80 17.31 -9.59 1.22
C ALA A 80 17.08 -10.94 0.51
N ARG A 81 17.87 -11.24 -0.55
CA ARG A 81 17.80 -12.52 -1.25
C ARG A 81 18.02 -13.68 -0.27
N ARG A 82 19.09 -13.59 0.52
CA ARG A 82 19.44 -14.64 1.49
C ARG A 82 18.31 -14.82 2.51
N ARG A 83 17.77 -13.71 3.01
CA ARG A 83 16.68 -13.75 4.00
C ARG A 83 15.42 -14.41 3.41
N LEU A 84 15.07 -14.10 2.17
CA LEU A 84 13.95 -14.74 1.49
C LEU A 84 14.17 -16.28 1.40
N GLN A 85 15.39 -16.71 1.05
CA GLN A 85 15.70 -18.14 0.96
C GLN A 85 15.61 -18.83 2.34
N GLU A 86 16.10 -18.18 3.41
CA GLU A 86 15.99 -18.68 4.78
C GLU A 86 14.54 -18.88 5.20
N LEU A 87 13.64 -18.02 4.68
CA LEU A 87 12.20 -18.11 4.95
C LEU A 87 11.48 -19.08 4.03
N GLY A 88 12.22 -19.83 3.20
CA GLY A 88 11.69 -20.90 2.35
C GLY A 88 11.31 -20.47 0.92
N TYR A 89 11.65 -19.24 0.51
CA TYR A 89 11.44 -18.80 -0.87
C TYR A 89 12.65 -19.20 -1.73
N ALA A 90 12.71 -20.47 -2.08
CA ALA A 90 13.87 -21.06 -2.77
C ALA A 90 14.15 -20.42 -4.14
N GLY A 91 13.13 -19.82 -4.78
CA GLY A 91 13.27 -19.14 -6.08
C GLY A 91 13.79 -17.71 -6.00
N ALA A 92 14.22 -17.24 -4.81
CA ALA A 92 14.72 -15.88 -4.65
C ALA A 92 16.13 -15.74 -5.23
N VAL A 93 16.29 -14.83 -6.20
CA VAL A 93 17.56 -14.50 -6.86
C VAL A 93 17.74 -12.98 -6.84
N ARG A 94 18.92 -12.48 -7.15
CA ARG A 94 19.10 -11.02 -7.29
C ARG A 94 19.40 -10.63 -8.73
N LEU A 95 19.04 -9.41 -9.06
CA LEU A 95 19.38 -8.81 -10.35
C LEU A 95 20.87 -8.39 -10.33
N GLU A 96 21.66 -8.99 -11.22
CA GLU A 96 23.07 -8.64 -11.34
C GLU A 96 23.21 -7.15 -11.68
N GLY A 97 23.90 -6.39 -10.83
CA GLY A 97 24.08 -4.95 -11.00
C GLY A 97 22.87 -4.10 -10.65
N GLY A 98 21.78 -4.72 -10.16
CA GLY A 98 20.60 -3.97 -9.67
C GLY A 98 19.93 -3.08 -10.72
N SER A 99 19.25 -2.04 -10.26
CA SER A 99 18.54 -1.11 -11.15
C SER A 99 19.45 -0.41 -12.18
N PRO A 100 20.75 -0.11 -11.89
CA PRO A 100 21.63 0.39 -12.95
C PRO A 100 21.80 -0.56 -14.14
N ALA A 101 21.83 -1.87 -13.92
CA ALA A 101 21.93 -2.84 -15.02
C ALA A 101 20.69 -2.83 -15.91
N TRP A 102 19.51 -2.58 -15.32
CA TRP A 102 18.25 -2.41 -16.06
C TRP A 102 18.33 -1.19 -16.99
N ALA A 103 18.81 -0.06 -16.43
CA ALA A 103 19.02 1.17 -17.21
C ALA A 103 20.03 0.96 -18.34
N GLY A 104 21.04 0.10 -18.12
CA GLY A 104 22.03 -0.27 -19.13
C GLY A 104 21.44 -0.93 -20.38
N LEU A 105 20.22 -1.47 -20.30
CA LEU A 105 19.50 -1.98 -21.47
C LEU A 105 18.72 -0.88 -22.23
N GLY A 106 18.84 0.38 -21.81
CA GLY A 106 18.06 1.50 -22.37
C GLY A 106 16.63 1.54 -21.87
N LEU A 107 16.32 0.81 -20.78
CA LEU A 107 14.97 0.75 -20.24
C LEU A 107 14.78 1.81 -19.14
N PRO A 108 13.59 2.42 -19.06
CA PRO A 108 13.38 3.49 -18.09
C PRO A 108 13.38 2.97 -16.65
N LEU A 109 13.91 3.79 -15.76
CA LEU A 109 13.76 3.67 -14.31
C LEU A 109 12.77 4.74 -13.84
N PHE A 110 12.19 4.49 -12.70
CA PHE A 110 11.15 5.33 -12.12
C PHE A 110 11.54 5.75 -10.71
N THR A 111 10.95 6.82 -10.21
CA THR A 111 11.03 7.23 -8.81
C THR A 111 9.61 7.35 -8.27
N GLY A 112 9.47 7.59 -6.98
CA GLY A 112 8.18 7.77 -6.35
C GLY A 112 7.69 6.52 -5.65
N PHE A 113 6.55 6.64 -5.00
CA PHE A 113 5.92 5.56 -4.26
C PHE A 113 4.57 5.22 -4.91
N ASN A 114 4.27 3.94 -5.08
CA ASN A 114 3.09 3.46 -5.81
C ASN A 114 3.06 4.00 -7.25
N THR A 115 4.20 3.99 -7.90
CA THR A 115 4.41 4.59 -9.22
C THR A 115 3.54 3.95 -10.29
N ALA A 116 3.35 2.62 -10.24
CA ALA A 116 2.53 1.91 -11.22
C ALA A 116 1.10 2.43 -11.25
N SER A 117 0.50 2.65 -10.09
CA SER A 117 -0.87 3.16 -10.00
C SER A 117 -0.98 4.61 -10.49
N LYS A 118 0.02 5.43 -10.18
CA LYS A 118 0.04 6.83 -10.60
C LYS A 118 0.21 6.95 -12.11
N ALA A 119 1.13 6.20 -12.67
CA ALA A 119 1.34 6.12 -14.12
C ALA A 119 0.06 5.63 -14.82
N PHE A 120 -0.64 4.66 -14.22
CA PHE A 120 -1.91 4.18 -14.76
C PHE A 120 -2.98 5.28 -14.73
N GLY A 121 -3.05 6.08 -13.68
CA GLY A 121 -3.98 7.22 -13.61
C GLY A 121 -3.79 8.20 -14.76
N GLU A 122 -2.52 8.55 -15.05
CA GLU A 122 -2.21 9.44 -16.19
C GLU A 122 -2.56 8.78 -17.52
N TYR A 123 -2.31 7.47 -17.65
CA TYR A 123 -2.68 6.71 -18.84
C TYR A 123 -4.21 6.74 -19.06
N VAL A 124 -4.99 6.59 -17.98
CA VAL A 124 -6.47 6.65 -18.04
C VAL A 124 -6.93 8.06 -18.44
N GLU A 125 -6.39 9.09 -17.79
CA GLU A 125 -6.80 10.47 -18.11
C GLU A 125 -6.58 10.77 -19.59
N HIS A 126 -5.39 10.43 -20.10
CA HIS A 126 -5.04 10.66 -21.49
C HIS A 126 -5.90 9.82 -22.44
N GLY A 127 -6.02 8.51 -22.17
CA GLY A 127 -6.69 7.55 -23.08
C GLY A 127 -8.20 7.66 -23.09
N CYS A 128 -8.81 8.03 -21.94
CA CYS A 128 -10.27 8.19 -21.82
C CYS A 128 -10.71 9.64 -21.95
N ALA A 129 -9.79 10.59 -22.00
CA ALA A 129 -10.10 12.02 -21.94
C ALA A 129 -11.04 12.33 -20.76
N THR A 130 -10.74 11.78 -19.59
CA THR A 130 -11.58 11.93 -18.39
C THR A 130 -11.85 13.41 -18.10
N PRO A 131 -13.11 13.86 -18.05
CA PRO A 131 -13.41 15.26 -17.82
C PRO A 131 -12.86 15.76 -16.48
N SER A 132 -12.25 16.94 -16.48
CA SER A 132 -11.74 17.54 -15.25
C SER A 132 -12.05 19.03 -15.18
N ILE A 133 -12.11 19.56 -13.97
CA ILE A 133 -12.29 21.00 -13.71
C ILE A 133 -11.18 21.46 -12.75
N SER A 134 -10.82 22.73 -12.87
CA SER A 134 -9.83 23.35 -11.99
C SER A 134 -10.44 23.70 -10.63
N ALA A 135 -9.59 24.06 -9.68
CA ALA A 135 -10.01 24.52 -8.34
C ALA A 135 -10.88 25.78 -8.45
N ASP A 136 -10.50 26.71 -9.34
CA ASP A 136 -11.26 27.97 -9.53
C ASP A 136 -12.63 27.68 -10.15
N GLU A 137 -12.69 26.82 -11.18
CA GLU A 137 -13.97 26.42 -11.78
C GLU A 137 -14.88 25.76 -10.75
N LEU A 138 -14.35 24.88 -9.90
CA LEU A 138 -15.15 24.27 -8.83
C LEU A 138 -15.67 25.33 -7.85
N ARG A 139 -14.83 26.29 -7.48
CA ARG A 139 -15.23 27.37 -6.57
C ARG A 139 -16.38 28.18 -7.17
N GLU A 140 -16.31 28.47 -8.47
CA GLU A 140 -17.38 29.19 -9.19
C GLU A 140 -18.67 28.36 -9.22
N MET A 141 -18.56 27.04 -9.45
CA MET A 141 -19.73 26.15 -9.45
C MET A 141 -20.42 26.15 -8.07
N VAL A 142 -19.62 26.07 -6.99
CA VAL A 142 -20.15 26.13 -5.62
C VAL A 142 -20.86 27.48 -5.39
N ALA A 143 -20.24 28.59 -5.80
CA ALA A 143 -20.78 29.93 -5.61
C ALA A 143 -22.07 30.16 -6.44
N SER A 144 -22.22 29.49 -7.57
CA SER A 144 -23.41 29.62 -8.43
C SER A 144 -24.66 28.98 -7.85
N GLY A 145 -24.53 28.12 -6.82
CA GLY A 145 -25.64 27.41 -6.22
C GLY A 145 -26.23 26.29 -7.09
N ARG A 146 -25.54 25.87 -8.14
CA ARG A 146 -25.99 24.73 -8.98
C ARG A 146 -26.01 23.43 -8.19
N PRO A 147 -26.92 22.50 -8.51
CA PRO A 147 -26.88 21.18 -7.87
C PRO A 147 -25.53 20.51 -8.10
N LEU A 148 -24.82 20.25 -7.01
CA LEU A 148 -23.44 19.79 -7.03
C LEU A 148 -23.15 18.91 -5.81
N VAL A 149 -22.48 17.77 -6.03
CA VAL A 149 -21.96 16.91 -4.97
C VAL A 149 -20.47 16.72 -5.19
N ILE A 150 -19.68 17.02 -4.19
CA ILE A 150 -18.22 16.81 -4.20
C ILE A 150 -17.95 15.55 -3.38
N MET A 151 -17.34 14.53 -4.00
CA MET A 151 -17.04 13.24 -3.37
C MET A 151 -15.54 13.09 -3.22
N ASP A 152 -15.08 12.98 -1.98
CA ASP A 152 -13.66 12.76 -1.69
C ASP A 152 -13.37 11.26 -1.75
N SER A 153 -12.61 10.86 -2.76
CA SER A 153 -12.27 9.46 -3.03
C SER A 153 -11.13 8.92 -2.16
N ARG A 154 -10.61 9.75 -1.25
CA ARG A 154 -9.55 9.36 -0.32
C ARG A 154 -10.11 8.61 0.89
N THR A 155 -9.21 8.20 1.79
CA THR A 155 -9.64 7.57 3.06
C THR A 155 -10.43 8.56 3.91
N PRO A 156 -11.37 8.08 4.73
CA PRO A 156 -12.06 8.96 5.69
C PRO A 156 -11.10 9.72 6.62
N ALA A 157 -9.95 9.14 6.96
CA ALA A 157 -8.94 9.81 7.79
C ALA A 157 -8.30 10.99 7.04
N GLU A 158 -7.99 10.83 5.75
CA GLU A 158 -7.46 11.91 4.92
C GLU A 158 -8.52 13.03 4.77
N HIS A 159 -9.77 12.65 4.51
CA HIS A 159 -10.91 13.56 4.39
C HIS A 159 -11.05 14.39 5.67
N ARG A 160 -11.05 13.73 6.83
CA ARG A 160 -11.17 14.41 8.13
C ARG A 160 -10.04 15.38 8.37
N ARG A 161 -8.81 15.03 7.99
CA ARG A 161 -7.63 15.87 8.21
C ARG A 161 -7.71 17.16 7.40
N ALA A 162 -8.04 17.09 6.13
CA ALA A 162 -8.19 18.25 5.25
C ALA A 162 -8.90 17.83 3.95
N THR A 163 -9.95 18.54 3.57
CA THR A 163 -10.70 18.24 2.35
C THR A 163 -11.25 19.51 1.69
N ILE A 164 -11.86 19.35 0.52
CA ILE A 164 -12.55 20.45 -0.18
C ILE A 164 -13.81 20.80 0.63
N PRO A 165 -14.05 22.10 0.92
CA PRO A 165 -15.22 22.47 1.71
C PRO A 165 -16.52 21.92 1.13
N GLY A 166 -17.34 21.33 1.98
CA GLY A 166 -18.62 20.73 1.60
C GLY A 166 -18.54 19.32 1.02
N SER A 167 -17.35 18.78 0.81
CA SER A 167 -17.21 17.42 0.24
C SER A 167 -17.67 16.35 1.23
N VAL A 168 -18.02 15.19 0.66
CA VAL A 168 -18.47 14.00 1.39
C VAL A 168 -17.46 12.87 1.15
N SER A 169 -17.05 12.19 2.21
CA SER A 169 -16.13 11.04 2.09
C SER A 169 -16.83 9.87 1.38
N ALA A 170 -16.26 9.47 0.25
CA ALA A 170 -16.75 8.35 -0.55
C ALA A 170 -15.53 7.68 -1.22
N PRO A 171 -14.75 6.86 -0.48
CA PRO A 171 -13.56 6.21 -1.02
C PRO A 171 -13.82 5.58 -2.39
N GLY A 172 -12.80 5.57 -3.25
CA GLY A 172 -12.96 5.29 -4.69
C GLY A 172 -13.86 4.11 -5.04
N ALA A 173 -13.73 2.97 -4.35
CA ALA A 173 -14.58 1.80 -4.64
C ALA A 173 -16.04 1.99 -4.22
N GLU A 174 -16.31 2.90 -3.28
CA GLU A 174 -17.65 3.19 -2.79
C GLU A 174 -18.45 4.09 -3.74
N LEU A 175 -17.79 4.77 -4.69
CA LEU A 175 -18.41 5.79 -5.52
C LEU A 175 -19.62 5.25 -6.28
N VAL A 176 -19.45 4.17 -7.05
CA VAL A 176 -20.53 3.59 -7.85
C VAL A 176 -21.64 3.00 -6.95
N LEU A 177 -21.26 2.48 -5.78
CA LEU A 177 -22.19 1.90 -4.82
C LEU A 177 -23.10 2.96 -4.18
N ARG A 178 -22.55 4.17 -3.91
CA ARG A 178 -23.20 5.15 -3.02
C ARG A 178 -23.62 6.46 -3.68
N TYR A 179 -23.17 6.77 -4.91
CA TYR A 179 -23.37 8.10 -5.50
C TYR A 179 -24.85 8.48 -5.55
N ALA A 180 -25.74 7.53 -5.83
CA ALA A 180 -27.17 7.84 -6.02
C ALA A 180 -27.89 8.21 -4.71
N GLU A 181 -27.31 7.84 -3.55
CA GLU A 181 -27.80 8.34 -2.26
C GLU A 181 -27.49 9.85 -2.09
N LEU A 182 -26.40 10.31 -2.68
CA LEU A 182 -25.95 11.69 -2.58
C LEU A 182 -26.56 12.56 -3.69
N ALA A 183 -26.77 11.98 -4.86
CA ALA A 183 -27.21 12.71 -6.05
C ALA A 183 -28.27 11.90 -6.81
N PRO A 184 -29.48 11.76 -6.26
CA PRO A 184 -30.57 11.00 -6.93
C PRO A 184 -31.07 11.68 -8.20
N ASP A 185 -30.90 13.02 -8.33
CA ASP A 185 -31.28 13.78 -9.52
C ASP A 185 -30.14 13.70 -10.56
N PRO A 186 -30.40 13.17 -11.77
CA PRO A 186 -29.35 13.04 -12.80
C PRO A 186 -28.79 14.38 -13.30
N HIS A 187 -29.42 15.48 -12.98
CA HIS A 187 -28.88 16.81 -13.32
C HIS A 187 -27.87 17.33 -12.31
N THR A 188 -27.70 16.67 -11.17
CA THR A 188 -26.70 17.04 -10.16
C THR A 188 -25.30 16.72 -10.70
N THR A 189 -24.43 17.72 -10.73
CA THR A 189 -23.04 17.53 -11.13
C THR A 189 -22.27 16.77 -10.03
N LEU A 190 -21.47 15.79 -10.42
CA LEU A 190 -20.61 15.02 -9.52
C LEU A 190 -19.16 15.46 -9.75
N VAL A 191 -18.47 15.85 -8.69
CA VAL A 191 -17.05 16.18 -8.75
C VAL A 191 -16.31 15.23 -7.80
N VAL A 192 -15.33 14.49 -8.33
CA VAL A 192 -14.53 13.56 -7.53
C VAL A 192 -13.19 14.23 -7.22
N ASN A 193 -12.84 14.34 -5.93
CA ASN A 193 -11.54 14.88 -5.53
C ASN A 193 -10.67 13.82 -4.83
N CYS A 194 -9.36 14.07 -4.86
CA CYS A 194 -8.39 13.32 -4.05
C CYS A 194 -7.28 14.28 -3.57
N ALA A 195 -6.10 13.78 -3.26
CA ALA A 195 -4.98 14.63 -2.85
C ALA A 195 -4.33 15.34 -4.06
N GLY A 196 -4.06 14.59 -5.12
CA GLY A 196 -3.45 15.06 -6.35
C GLY A 196 -4.28 14.67 -7.57
N ARG A 197 -3.86 13.64 -8.29
CA ARG A 197 -4.45 13.32 -9.60
C ARG A 197 -5.12 11.95 -9.64
N THR A 198 -4.37 10.86 -9.43
CA THR A 198 -4.75 9.48 -9.74
C THR A 198 -6.14 9.07 -9.26
N ARG A 199 -6.44 9.27 -7.97
CA ARG A 199 -7.69 8.77 -7.37
C ARG A 199 -8.92 9.53 -7.86
N SER A 200 -8.79 10.84 -8.15
CA SER A 200 -9.90 11.60 -8.72
C SER A 200 -10.17 11.20 -10.16
N ILE A 201 -9.12 10.96 -10.95
CA ILE A 201 -9.22 10.50 -12.34
C ILE A 201 -9.93 9.13 -12.37
N ILE A 202 -9.38 8.15 -11.63
CA ILE A 202 -9.93 6.78 -11.58
C ILE A 202 -11.36 6.79 -11.03
N GLY A 203 -11.63 7.60 -9.99
CA GLY A 203 -12.96 7.69 -9.40
C GLY A 203 -14.00 8.28 -10.36
N ALA A 204 -13.67 9.39 -11.03
CA ALA A 204 -14.55 10.01 -12.01
C ALA A 204 -14.80 9.05 -13.18
N GLN A 205 -13.72 8.44 -13.70
CA GLN A 205 -13.85 7.49 -14.80
C GLN A 205 -14.63 6.23 -14.39
N SER A 206 -14.57 5.82 -13.11
CA SER A 206 -15.38 4.70 -12.60
C SER A 206 -16.88 4.99 -12.76
N LEU A 207 -17.31 6.19 -12.38
CA LEU A 207 -18.71 6.61 -12.53
C LEU A 207 -19.10 6.64 -14.01
N ILE A 208 -18.25 7.18 -14.86
CA ILE A 208 -18.47 7.24 -16.32
C ILE A 208 -18.58 5.82 -16.89
N ASN A 209 -17.63 4.95 -16.56
CA ASN A 209 -17.62 3.55 -17.04
C ASN A 209 -18.86 2.77 -16.58
N ALA A 210 -19.41 3.13 -15.42
CA ALA A 210 -20.64 2.53 -14.88
C ALA A 210 -21.90 3.13 -15.52
N GLY A 211 -21.77 4.08 -16.45
CA GLY A 211 -22.92 4.67 -17.14
C GLY A 211 -23.76 5.58 -16.25
N VAL A 212 -23.15 6.25 -15.28
CA VAL A 212 -23.86 7.21 -14.42
C VAL A 212 -24.34 8.37 -15.29
N PRO A 213 -25.64 8.75 -15.24
CA PRO A 213 -26.17 9.75 -16.14
C PRO A 213 -25.79 11.20 -15.79
N ASN A 214 -25.34 11.41 -14.56
CA ASN A 214 -24.95 12.72 -14.04
C ASN A 214 -23.71 13.27 -14.79
N PRO A 215 -23.55 14.59 -14.95
CA PRO A 215 -22.26 15.15 -15.36
C PRO A 215 -21.19 14.83 -14.31
N VAL A 216 -20.05 14.25 -14.74
CA VAL A 216 -18.98 13.80 -13.84
C VAL A 216 -17.68 14.48 -14.20
N PHE A 217 -16.97 15.00 -13.21
CA PHE A 217 -15.65 15.61 -13.37
C PHE A 217 -14.69 15.17 -12.28
N ALA A 218 -13.42 15.00 -12.64
CA ALA A 218 -12.32 14.91 -11.67
C ALA A 218 -11.90 16.33 -11.27
N LEU A 219 -11.60 16.57 -9.99
CA LEU A 219 -10.99 17.84 -9.59
C LEU A 219 -9.50 17.78 -9.93
N ARG A 220 -9.09 18.62 -10.89
CA ARG A 220 -7.70 18.67 -11.35
C ARG A 220 -6.77 19.02 -10.19
N ASN A 221 -5.77 18.16 -9.97
CA ASN A 221 -4.77 18.30 -8.91
C ASN A 221 -5.33 18.26 -7.48
N GLY A 222 -6.61 17.89 -7.31
CA GLY A 222 -7.21 17.57 -6.01
C GLY A 222 -7.06 18.64 -4.93
N THR A 223 -6.86 18.21 -3.67
CA THR A 223 -6.66 19.15 -2.54
C THR A 223 -5.33 19.92 -2.67
N MET A 224 -4.32 19.35 -3.34
CA MET A 224 -3.07 20.08 -3.61
C MET A 224 -3.33 21.25 -4.56
N GLY A 225 -4.02 21.01 -5.68
CA GLY A 225 -4.39 22.08 -6.61
C GLY A 225 -5.27 23.14 -5.97
N TRP A 226 -6.21 22.72 -5.10
CA TRP A 226 -7.07 23.64 -4.35
C TRP A 226 -6.23 24.57 -3.47
N ALA A 227 -5.28 24.00 -2.71
CA ALA A 227 -4.39 24.75 -1.83
C ALA A 227 -3.44 25.68 -2.61
N LEU A 228 -2.86 25.18 -3.72
CA LEU A 228 -1.96 25.96 -4.59
C LEU A 228 -2.70 27.15 -5.24
N ALA A 229 -4.02 27.03 -5.47
CA ALA A 229 -4.85 28.14 -5.95
C ALA A 229 -5.22 29.13 -4.84
N GLY A 230 -4.70 28.93 -3.63
CA GLY A 230 -4.93 29.84 -2.49
C GLY A 230 -6.25 29.61 -1.77
N HIS A 231 -6.96 28.52 -2.07
CA HIS A 231 -8.26 28.25 -1.43
C HIS A 231 -8.08 27.48 -0.13
N LYS A 232 -8.90 27.81 0.87
CA LYS A 232 -8.85 27.15 2.19
C LYS A 232 -9.50 25.78 2.14
N VAL A 233 -8.85 24.81 2.76
CA VAL A 233 -9.40 23.47 2.97
C VAL A 233 -10.26 23.45 4.24
N GLU A 234 -11.21 22.53 4.29
CA GLU A 234 -12.00 22.23 5.48
C GLU A 234 -11.28 21.14 6.26
N THR A 235 -11.27 21.24 7.59
CA THR A 235 -10.68 20.24 8.49
C THR A 235 -11.75 19.69 9.43
N GLN A 236 -11.48 18.51 10.00
CA GLN A 236 -12.34 17.83 10.96
C GLN A 236 -13.73 17.45 10.39
N SER A 237 -13.87 17.38 9.07
CA SER A 237 -15.14 16.96 8.46
C SER A 237 -15.40 15.47 8.73
N ALA A 238 -16.61 15.17 9.18
CA ALA A 238 -17.06 13.79 9.43
C ALA A 238 -18.13 13.34 8.43
N ARG A 239 -18.41 14.13 7.40
CA ARG A 239 -19.44 13.79 6.40
C ARG A 239 -19.00 12.55 5.62
N GLN A 240 -19.87 11.55 5.57
CA GLN A 240 -19.64 10.29 4.84
C GLN A 240 -20.85 9.98 3.98
N ALA A 241 -20.59 9.36 2.83
CA ALA A 241 -21.67 8.86 1.98
C ALA A 241 -22.44 7.78 2.75
N PRO A 242 -23.79 7.88 2.78
CA PRO A 242 -24.59 6.91 3.53
C PRO A 242 -24.54 5.51 2.92
N GLU A 243 -24.96 4.52 3.69
CA GLU A 243 -25.13 3.15 3.19
C GLU A 243 -26.23 3.16 2.12
N PRO A 244 -26.09 2.36 1.07
CA PRO A 244 -27.08 2.37 0.01
C PRO A 244 -28.40 1.73 0.49
N GLY A 245 -29.49 2.42 0.21
CA GLY A 245 -30.83 1.82 0.36
C GLY A 245 -31.07 0.78 -0.73
N ALA A 246 -32.16 0.01 -0.60
CA ALA A 246 -32.43 -1.10 -1.51
C ALA A 246 -32.48 -0.69 -2.99
N ALA A 247 -33.09 0.46 -3.29
CA ALA A 247 -33.18 0.95 -4.66
C ALA A 247 -31.81 1.37 -5.23
N THR A 248 -31.01 2.06 -4.41
CA THR A 248 -29.66 2.48 -4.79
C THR A 248 -28.76 1.27 -5.01
N LEU A 249 -28.87 0.26 -4.12
CA LEU A 249 -28.09 -0.97 -4.27
C LEU A 249 -28.45 -1.70 -5.57
N ALA A 250 -29.74 -1.84 -5.86
CA ALA A 250 -30.18 -2.51 -7.09
C ALA A 250 -29.67 -1.78 -8.34
N LEU A 251 -29.70 -0.45 -8.33
CA LEU A 251 -29.14 0.37 -9.42
C LEU A 251 -27.63 0.16 -9.56
N ALA A 252 -26.90 0.17 -8.45
CA ALA A 252 -25.45 -0.04 -8.47
C ALA A 252 -25.10 -1.43 -9.00
N GLN A 253 -25.86 -2.46 -8.61
CA GLN A 253 -25.68 -3.83 -9.10
C GLN A 253 -25.93 -3.94 -10.61
N GLN A 254 -26.96 -3.25 -11.10
CA GLN A 254 -27.25 -3.20 -12.54
C GLN A 254 -26.08 -2.58 -13.31
N ARG A 255 -25.53 -1.47 -12.81
CA ARG A 255 -24.39 -0.79 -13.40
C ARG A 255 -23.13 -1.68 -13.36
N ALA A 256 -22.87 -2.30 -12.22
CA ALA A 256 -21.74 -3.23 -12.07
C ALA A 256 -21.87 -4.41 -13.03
N ALA A 257 -23.09 -4.93 -13.26
CA ALA A 257 -23.30 -6.01 -14.23
C ALA A 257 -22.93 -5.58 -15.67
N ALA A 258 -23.20 -4.34 -16.04
CA ALA A 258 -22.78 -3.81 -17.35
C ALA A 258 -21.25 -3.70 -17.43
N VAL A 259 -20.61 -3.19 -16.37
CA VAL A 259 -19.14 -3.12 -16.27
C VAL A 259 -18.54 -4.54 -16.35
N ARG A 260 -19.12 -5.50 -15.63
CA ARG A 260 -18.67 -6.91 -15.66
C ARG A 260 -18.63 -7.45 -17.09
N ARG A 261 -19.69 -7.21 -17.87
CA ARG A 261 -19.77 -7.64 -19.28
C ARG A 261 -18.73 -6.94 -20.13
N ARG A 262 -18.63 -5.61 -20.02
CA ARG A 262 -17.72 -4.79 -20.83
C ARG A 262 -16.26 -5.20 -20.63
N PHE A 263 -15.84 -5.43 -19.39
CA PHE A 263 -14.44 -5.72 -19.04
C PHE A 263 -14.15 -7.21 -18.88
N GLY A 264 -15.15 -8.09 -19.13
CA GLY A 264 -14.95 -9.54 -19.11
C GLY A 264 -14.60 -10.09 -17.72
N ILE A 265 -15.19 -9.55 -16.64
CA ILE A 265 -14.86 -9.99 -15.28
C ILE A 265 -15.65 -11.27 -14.95
N GLY A 266 -14.96 -12.40 -14.85
CA GLY A 266 -15.57 -13.69 -14.48
C GLY A 266 -15.99 -13.74 -13.02
N ALA A 267 -16.78 -14.77 -12.68
CA ALA A 267 -17.19 -15.02 -11.28
C ALA A 267 -17.04 -16.50 -10.97
N ILE A 268 -16.50 -16.81 -9.79
CA ILE A 268 -16.27 -18.19 -9.34
C ILE A 268 -17.05 -18.48 -8.05
N GLY A 269 -17.30 -19.74 -7.78
CA GLY A 269 -17.91 -20.18 -6.53
C GLY A 269 -16.87 -20.72 -5.55
N ALA A 270 -17.33 -21.13 -4.37
CA ALA A 270 -16.46 -21.64 -3.29
C ALA A 270 -15.63 -22.85 -3.72
N ALA A 271 -16.24 -23.81 -4.42
CA ALA A 271 -15.52 -25.02 -4.85
C ALA A 271 -14.37 -24.69 -5.80
N GLU A 272 -14.58 -23.74 -6.71
CA GLU A 272 -13.53 -23.28 -7.61
C GLU A 272 -12.41 -22.59 -6.84
N LEU A 273 -12.77 -21.71 -5.89
CA LEU A 273 -11.77 -21.05 -5.05
C LEU A 273 -10.92 -22.08 -4.29
N GLN A 274 -11.56 -23.11 -3.73
CA GLN A 274 -10.83 -24.19 -3.04
C GLN A 274 -9.87 -24.91 -3.97
N ARG A 275 -10.32 -25.25 -5.19
CA ARG A 275 -9.45 -25.90 -6.18
C ARG A 275 -8.22 -25.03 -6.52
N LEU A 276 -8.46 -23.75 -6.76
CA LEU A 276 -7.38 -22.80 -7.08
C LEU A 276 -6.34 -22.72 -5.97
N ARG A 277 -6.81 -22.66 -4.71
CA ARG A 277 -5.90 -22.54 -3.55
C ARG A 277 -5.15 -23.86 -3.26
N ALA A 278 -5.79 -25.00 -3.52
CA ALA A 278 -5.17 -26.30 -3.29
C ALA A 278 -4.20 -26.70 -4.40
N GLY A 279 -4.36 -26.17 -5.61
CA GLY A 279 -3.62 -26.57 -6.79
C GLY A 279 -2.11 -26.29 -6.73
N GLY A 280 -1.71 -25.22 -6.09
CA GLY A 280 -0.30 -24.88 -5.89
C GLY A 280 0.48 -24.50 -7.14
N GLU A 281 -0.12 -24.60 -8.31
CA GLU A 281 0.56 -24.34 -9.60
C GLU A 281 0.71 -22.85 -9.89
N ARG A 282 -0.13 -22.03 -9.27
CA ARG A 282 -0.19 -20.59 -9.55
C ARG A 282 -0.50 -19.81 -8.28
N THR A 283 0.07 -18.63 -8.18
CA THR A 283 -0.21 -17.72 -7.07
C THR A 283 -1.67 -17.26 -7.14
N VAL A 284 -2.38 -17.39 -6.02
CA VAL A 284 -3.77 -16.94 -5.89
C VAL A 284 -3.85 -15.91 -4.77
N TYR A 285 -4.25 -14.70 -5.11
CA TYR A 285 -4.61 -13.67 -4.14
C TYR A 285 -6.11 -13.68 -3.94
N LEU A 286 -6.55 -13.63 -2.70
CA LEU A 286 -7.96 -13.45 -2.34
C LEU A 286 -8.07 -12.15 -1.55
N PHE A 287 -8.71 -11.15 -2.15
CA PHE A 287 -8.86 -9.82 -1.54
C PHE A 287 -10.32 -9.52 -1.22
N ASP A 288 -10.56 -9.05 0.00
CA ASP A 288 -11.84 -8.47 0.41
C ASP A 288 -11.75 -6.96 0.18
N VAL A 289 -12.57 -6.45 -0.77
CA VAL A 289 -12.46 -5.06 -1.21
C VAL A 289 -13.44 -4.11 -0.50
N ARG A 290 -14.11 -4.60 0.53
CA ARG A 290 -15.10 -3.85 1.31
C ARG A 290 -14.42 -2.94 2.34
N THR A 291 -15.23 -2.24 3.12
CA THR A 291 -14.73 -1.41 4.22
C THR A 291 -14.13 -2.27 5.33
N GLN A 292 -13.26 -1.68 6.14
CA GLN A 292 -12.67 -2.37 7.29
C GLN A 292 -13.74 -2.92 8.24
N GLN A 293 -14.77 -2.12 8.50
CA GLN A 293 -15.85 -2.51 9.40
C GLN A 293 -16.59 -3.74 8.89
N GLU A 294 -16.86 -3.81 7.58
CA GLU A 294 -17.50 -4.98 6.96
C GLU A 294 -16.57 -6.20 7.03
N TYR A 295 -15.30 -6.01 6.74
CA TYR A 295 -14.29 -7.09 6.84
C TYR A 295 -14.26 -7.66 8.26
N GLU A 296 -14.16 -6.80 9.27
CA GLU A 296 -14.06 -7.23 10.67
C GLU A 296 -15.34 -7.89 11.20
N ARG A 297 -16.51 -7.50 10.68
CA ARG A 297 -17.77 -8.19 11.01
C ARG A 297 -17.83 -9.60 10.46
N GLY A 298 -17.26 -9.81 9.28
CA GLY A 298 -17.20 -11.14 8.69
C GLY A 298 -16.57 -11.14 7.31
N HIS A 299 -15.50 -11.93 7.15
CA HIS A 299 -14.75 -12.02 5.90
C HIS A 299 -14.52 -13.48 5.52
N VAL A 300 -14.26 -13.72 4.25
CA VAL A 300 -13.92 -15.07 3.75
C VAL A 300 -12.60 -15.50 4.38
N PRO A 301 -12.52 -16.71 5.00
CA PRO A 301 -11.29 -17.15 5.64
C PRO A 301 -10.08 -17.08 4.70
N GLY A 302 -9.04 -16.43 5.19
CA GLY A 302 -7.80 -16.23 4.42
C GLY A 302 -7.83 -15.08 3.42
N ALA A 303 -8.93 -14.33 3.35
CA ALA A 303 -8.97 -13.12 2.53
C ALA A 303 -8.12 -12.03 3.17
N VAL A 304 -7.33 -11.35 2.35
CA VAL A 304 -6.58 -10.16 2.76
C VAL A 304 -7.49 -8.94 2.56
N HIS A 305 -7.60 -8.11 3.59
CA HIS A 305 -8.36 -6.86 3.50
C HIS A 305 -7.61 -5.89 2.59
N ALA A 306 -8.22 -5.55 1.48
CA ALA A 306 -7.62 -4.66 0.46
C ALA A 306 -8.72 -3.80 -0.17
N PRO A 307 -9.22 -2.78 0.53
CA PRO A 307 -10.34 -1.96 0.03
C PRO A 307 -10.08 -1.51 -1.41
N GLY A 308 -11.04 -1.73 -2.26
CA GLY A 308 -10.90 -1.42 -3.68
C GLY A 308 -10.58 0.04 -3.93
N GLY A 309 -11.17 0.92 -3.14
CA GLY A 309 -10.93 2.37 -3.21
C GLY A 309 -9.86 2.87 -2.27
N GLN A 310 -9.89 2.47 -0.97
CA GLN A 310 -8.85 2.91 -0.01
C GLN A 310 -8.95 2.26 1.36
N LEU A 311 -7.83 2.14 2.04
CA LEU A 311 -7.71 1.67 3.40
C LEU A 311 -7.63 2.83 4.38
N VAL A 312 -8.33 2.70 5.52
CA VAL A 312 -8.27 3.66 6.63
C VAL A 312 -7.22 3.19 7.62
N UNK A 313 -6.45 3.86 7.86
CA UNK A 313 -5.54 3.59 8.87
C UNK A 313 -6.07 4.11 10.11
N UNK A 314 -6.59 3.49 10.57
CA UNK A 314 -7.02 3.96 11.78
C UNK A 314 -5.83 3.92 12.60
N UNK A 315 -5.67 4.69 12.95
CA UNK A 315 -4.65 4.85 13.79
C UNK A 315 -4.68 3.92 14.85
N UNK A 316 -5.00 3.26 14.80
CA UNK A 316 -4.89 2.56 15.91
C UNK A 316 -3.73 1.70 15.85
N UNK A 317 -3.41 1.90 16.68
CA UNK A 317 -2.45 1.18 17.03
C UNK A 317 -2.02 0.08 16.26
N UNK A 318 -1.91 -0.03 16.29
CA UNK A 318 -1.35 -1.09 16.07
C UNK A 318 -0.60 -1.41 15.02
N UNK A 319 -0.44 -1.65 15.16
CA UNK A 319 0.16 -2.33 14.45
C UNK A 319 0.83 -1.96 13.39
N UNK A 320 1.57 -1.79 13.90
CA UNK A 320 2.27 -1.62 13.12
C UNK A 320 2.22 -1.81 11.80
N UNK A 321 1.64 -1.87 11.63
CA UNK A 321 1.93 -2.22 10.56
C UNK A 321 1.99 -1.44 9.49
N UNK A 322 2.63 -1.59 9.29
CA UNK A 322 2.80 -1.12 8.21
C UNK A 322 1.91 -0.11 7.78
N UNK A 323 2.18 0.53 7.93
CA UNK A 323 1.56 1.47 7.43
C UNK A 323 1.33 1.31 6.07
N UNK A 324 1.01 0.58 5.95
CA UNK A 324 0.71 0.45 4.69
C UNK A 324 -0.31 1.41 4.40
N UNK A 325 0.06 2.02 4.00
CA UNK A 325 -0.73 2.95 3.58
C UNK A 325 -1.60 2.34 2.71
N UNK A 326 -2.15 1.87 3.14
CA UNK A 326 -2.98 1.24 2.52
C UNK A 326 -3.58 2.02 1.56
N UNK A 327 -3.31 1.90 0.83
CA UNK A 327 -3.91 2.48 -0.21
C UNK A 327 -4.91 1.53 -0.65
N UNK A 328 -5.48 1.79 -1.22
CA UNK A 328 -6.39 1.03 -1.82
C UNK A 328 -5.75 0.10 -2.74
N LEU A 329 -6.47 -0.93 -3.16
CA LEU A 329 -5.92 -1.96 -4.05
C LEU A 329 -5.53 -1.37 -5.42
N VAL A 330 -6.39 -0.57 -6.01
CA VAL A 330 -6.09 0.01 -7.35
C VAL A 330 -4.97 1.06 -7.27
N GLN A 331 -4.91 1.81 -6.20
CA GLN A 331 -3.95 2.92 -6.09
C GLN A 331 -2.62 2.54 -5.45
N ALA A 332 -2.54 1.34 -4.92
CA ALA A 332 -1.32 0.79 -4.32
C ALA A 332 -1.23 -0.68 -4.68
N THR A 333 -1.50 -1.01 -5.92
CA THR A 333 -1.55 -2.39 -6.40
C THR A 333 -0.25 -3.12 -6.08
N ASP A 334 0.88 -2.44 -6.24
CA ASP A 334 2.20 -2.95 -5.92
C ASP A 334 2.40 -3.25 -4.41
N SER A 335 1.56 -2.68 -3.55
CA SER A 335 1.59 -3.01 -2.11
C SER A 335 0.80 -4.28 -1.76
N TYR A 336 0.04 -4.82 -2.71
CA TYR A 336 -0.84 -5.98 -2.52
C TYR A 336 -0.51 -7.12 -3.48
N VAL A 337 -0.29 -6.82 -4.77
CA VAL A 337 -0.07 -7.81 -5.83
C VAL A 337 1.39 -7.74 -6.25
N ALA A 338 2.23 -8.50 -5.55
CA ALA A 338 3.66 -8.52 -5.84
C ALA A 338 4.02 -9.48 -6.99
N VAL A 339 3.21 -10.52 -7.20
CA VAL A 339 3.48 -11.53 -8.23
C VAL A 339 2.71 -11.17 -9.50
N ARG A 340 3.45 -10.85 -10.56
CA ARG A 340 2.85 -10.61 -11.87
C ARG A 340 2.27 -11.92 -12.41
N ASN A 341 1.16 -11.79 -13.13
CA ASN A 341 0.43 -12.91 -13.77
C ASN A 341 -0.17 -13.90 -12.76
N ALA A 342 -0.28 -13.52 -11.50
CA ALA A 342 -1.02 -14.27 -10.49
C ALA A 342 -2.53 -14.21 -10.79
N ARG A 343 -3.29 -15.14 -10.23
CA ARG A 343 -4.74 -15.06 -10.21
C ARG A 343 -5.21 -14.16 -9.06
N ILE A 344 -6.09 -13.23 -9.34
CA ILE A 344 -6.65 -12.31 -8.33
C ILE A 344 -8.14 -12.61 -8.20
N VAL A 345 -8.58 -12.95 -6.98
CA VAL A 345 -9.97 -13.19 -6.63
C VAL A 345 -10.44 -12.07 -5.72
N LEU A 346 -11.48 -11.37 -6.08
CA LEU A 346 -12.01 -10.23 -5.34
C LEU A 346 -13.36 -10.59 -4.71
N TYR A 347 -13.60 -10.11 -3.50
CA TYR A 347 -14.86 -10.37 -2.79
C TYR A 347 -15.52 -9.08 -2.32
N ASP A 348 -16.80 -8.94 -2.66
CA ASP A 348 -17.73 -7.94 -2.15
C ASP A 348 -19.11 -8.59 -2.11
N HIS A 349 -19.74 -8.60 -0.94
CA HIS A 349 -21.06 -9.22 -0.79
C HIS A 349 -22.16 -8.50 -1.59
N HIS A 350 -21.94 -7.25 -1.98
CA HIS A 350 -22.87 -6.52 -2.85
C HIS A 350 -22.64 -6.79 -4.35
N GLY A 351 -21.45 -7.28 -4.73
CA GLY A 351 -21.12 -7.55 -6.13
C GLY A 351 -20.95 -6.27 -6.96
N VAL A 352 -20.52 -5.18 -6.35
CA VAL A 352 -20.33 -3.89 -7.02
C VAL A 352 -18.86 -3.48 -6.94
N ARG A 353 -18.31 -3.37 -5.72
CA ARG A 353 -16.94 -2.90 -5.49
C ARG A 353 -15.89 -3.85 -6.08
N ASP A 354 -16.16 -5.16 -6.01
CA ASP A 354 -15.28 -6.19 -6.57
C ASP A 354 -15.24 -6.09 -8.11
N VAL A 355 -16.39 -5.86 -8.74
CA VAL A 355 -16.45 -5.71 -10.20
C VAL A 355 -15.74 -4.43 -10.64
N MET A 356 -16.00 -3.30 -9.97
CA MET A 356 -15.36 -2.04 -10.31
C MET A 356 -13.85 -2.14 -10.13
N THR A 357 -13.40 -2.71 -9.01
CA THR A 357 -11.97 -2.92 -8.73
C THR A 357 -11.35 -3.85 -9.79
N GLY A 358 -12.04 -4.95 -10.09
CA GLY A 358 -11.57 -5.93 -11.08
C GLY A 358 -11.42 -5.32 -12.48
N SER A 359 -12.34 -4.43 -12.86
CA SER A 359 -12.27 -3.77 -14.16
C SER A 359 -10.99 -2.92 -14.28
N TRP A 360 -10.58 -2.26 -13.19
CA TRP A 360 -9.35 -1.47 -13.16
C TRP A 360 -8.10 -2.35 -13.18
N LEU A 361 -8.09 -3.42 -12.39
CA LEU A 361 -6.96 -4.35 -12.39
C LEU A 361 -6.74 -4.97 -13.78
N ARG A 362 -7.84 -5.31 -14.48
CA ARG A 362 -7.73 -5.80 -15.87
C ARG A 362 -7.06 -4.76 -16.76
N GLN A 363 -7.49 -3.52 -16.67
CA GLN A 363 -6.94 -2.42 -17.47
C GLN A 363 -5.49 -2.10 -17.09
N MET A 364 -5.09 -2.40 -15.85
CA MET A 364 -3.69 -2.27 -15.39
C MET A 364 -2.80 -3.42 -15.89
N GLY A 365 -3.37 -4.40 -16.59
CA GLY A 365 -2.60 -5.52 -17.15
C GLY A 365 -2.62 -6.79 -16.31
N HIS A 366 -3.49 -6.89 -15.29
CA HIS A 366 -3.69 -8.14 -14.54
C HIS A 366 -4.75 -8.95 -15.27
N GLU A 367 -4.32 -9.85 -16.13
CA GLU A 367 -5.23 -10.55 -17.05
C GLU A 367 -6.19 -11.52 -16.35
N ASP A 368 -5.79 -12.09 -15.21
CA ASP A 368 -6.53 -13.15 -14.55
C ASP A 368 -7.18 -12.64 -13.25
N VAL A 369 -8.23 -11.83 -13.42
CA VAL A 369 -9.00 -11.25 -12.30
C VAL A 369 -10.44 -11.78 -12.38
N VAL A 370 -10.92 -12.34 -11.27
CA VAL A 370 -12.31 -12.83 -11.14
C VAL A 370 -12.89 -12.36 -9.81
N THR A 371 -14.21 -12.42 -9.68
CA THR A 371 -14.87 -12.14 -8.40
C THR A 371 -15.36 -13.46 -7.77
N LEU A 372 -15.42 -13.51 -6.45
CA LEU A 372 -16.05 -14.60 -5.72
C LEU A 372 -17.54 -14.25 -5.54
N ARG A 373 -18.43 -15.12 -6.00
CA ARG A 373 -19.87 -14.85 -5.88
C ARG A 373 -20.27 -14.63 -4.42
N ALA A 374 -21.16 -13.68 -4.19
CA ALA A 374 -21.64 -13.33 -2.85
C ALA A 374 -22.27 -14.54 -2.12
N ASP A 375 -22.93 -15.44 -2.86
CA ASP A 375 -23.57 -16.64 -2.31
C ASP A 375 -22.59 -17.81 -2.11
N ALA A 376 -21.32 -17.63 -2.46
CA ALA A 376 -20.31 -18.70 -2.38
C ALA A 376 -19.96 -19.09 -0.95
N VAL A 377 -20.15 -18.17 0.01
CA VAL A 377 -19.78 -18.39 1.40
C VAL A 377 -20.94 -17.96 2.29
N SER A 378 -21.45 -18.90 3.09
CA SER A 378 -22.54 -18.58 4.03
C SER A 378 -22.01 -17.75 5.22
N ALA A 379 -22.91 -17.04 5.89
CA ALA A 379 -22.55 -16.23 7.06
C ALA A 379 -21.84 -17.06 8.15
N ALA A 380 -22.23 -18.33 8.30
CA ALA A 380 -21.62 -19.21 9.30
C ALA A 380 -20.18 -19.63 8.97
N GLN A 381 -19.76 -19.44 7.72
CA GLN A 381 -18.40 -19.79 7.26
C GLN A 381 -17.45 -18.60 7.30
N LEU A 382 -17.96 -17.40 7.58
CA LEU A 382 -17.10 -16.20 7.63
C LEU A 382 -16.30 -16.18 8.94
N ALA A 383 -15.05 -15.73 8.82
CA ALA A 383 -14.22 -15.42 9.99
C ALA A 383 -14.52 -13.98 10.42
N ALA A 384 -14.35 -13.66 11.69
CA ALA A 384 -14.59 -12.31 12.22
C ALA A 384 -13.33 -11.77 12.89
N GLY A 385 -13.27 -10.45 13.00
CA GLY A 385 -12.16 -9.76 13.66
C GLY A 385 -11.18 -9.14 12.67
N PRO A 386 -10.15 -8.47 13.18
CA PRO A 386 -9.15 -7.82 12.33
C PRO A 386 -8.31 -8.84 11.57
N GLN A 387 -7.70 -8.39 10.50
CA GLN A 387 -6.80 -9.23 9.72
C GLN A 387 -5.64 -9.71 10.59
N ALA A 388 -5.45 -11.03 10.65
CA ALA A 388 -4.33 -11.62 11.39
C ALA A 388 -3.00 -11.23 10.76
N VAL A 389 -2.06 -10.77 11.58
CA VAL A 389 -0.69 -10.48 11.14
C VAL A 389 0.15 -11.74 11.37
N ARG A 390 0.74 -12.23 10.29
CA ARG A 390 1.70 -13.35 10.36
C ARG A 390 3.10 -12.77 10.16
N VAL A 391 4.01 -13.16 11.02
CA VAL A 391 5.40 -12.69 10.96
C VAL A 391 6.29 -13.91 10.69
N ALA A 392 6.81 -13.97 9.47
CA ALA A 392 7.65 -15.08 9.06
C ALA A 392 8.93 -15.14 9.92
N GLY A 393 9.34 -16.35 10.31
CA GLY A 393 10.60 -16.55 11.03
C GLY A 393 10.60 -16.10 12.50
N LEU A 394 9.47 -15.60 13.01
CA LEU A 394 9.40 -15.12 14.39
C LEU A 394 9.60 -16.25 15.42
N ASP A 395 9.14 -17.45 15.11
CA ASP A 395 9.26 -18.62 16.01
C ASP A 395 10.72 -18.99 16.31
N GLY A 396 11.62 -18.65 15.40
CA GLY A 396 13.06 -18.84 15.57
C GLY A 396 13.77 -17.71 16.28
N ALA A 397 13.10 -16.58 16.47
CA ALA A 397 13.69 -15.38 17.07
C ALA A 397 13.59 -15.42 18.60
N ARG A 398 14.56 -16.09 19.24
CA ARG A 398 14.62 -16.16 20.70
C ARG A 398 15.27 -14.90 21.25
N ALA A 399 14.55 -14.15 22.07
CA ALA A 399 15.02 -12.91 22.67
C ALA A 399 14.91 -12.97 24.21
N ARG A 400 15.91 -12.42 24.88
CA ARG A 400 15.81 -12.14 26.32
C ARG A 400 14.86 -10.97 26.48
N ARG A 401 13.82 -11.14 27.28
CA ARG A 401 12.79 -10.10 27.46
C ARG A 401 13.03 -9.36 28.76
N LEU A 402 12.80 -8.04 28.71
CA LEU A 402 12.88 -7.18 29.90
C LEU A 402 11.52 -6.52 30.08
N ALA A 403 10.89 -6.76 31.24
CA ALA A 403 9.58 -6.18 31.51
C ALA A 403 9.68 -4.65 31.66
N PRO A 404 8.64 -3.88 31.27
CA PRO A 404 8.70 -2.42 31.43
C PRO A 404 9.01 -1.93 32.84
N ALA A 405 8.52 -2.63 33.85
CA ALA A 405 8.81 -2.26 35.25
C ALA A 405 10.31 -2.39 35.59
N GLU A 406 10.94 -3.47 35.13
CA GLU A 406 12.39 -3.69 35.33
C GLU A 406 13.20 -2.67 34.52
N ALA A 407 12.80 -2.45 33.26
CA ALA A 407 13.48 -1.49 32.39
C ALA A 407 13.43 -0.08 32.97
N ALA A 408 12.28 0.36 33.48
CA ALA A 408 12.10 1.71 34.03
C ALA A 408 13.03 1.94 35.24
N GLY A 409 13.26 0.93 36.06
CA GLY A 409 14.14 1.02 37.22
C GLY A 409 15.63 0.97 36.92
N SER A 410 15.99 0.60 35.69
CA SER A 410 17.40 0.38 35.31
C SER A 410 17.78 0.94 33.92
N LEU A 411 16.96 1.82 33.38
CA LEU A 411 17.10 2.28 31.98
C LEU A 411 18.51 2.81 31.70
N ALA A 412 19.12 3.53 32.68
CA ALA A 412 20.47 4.09 32.55
C ALA A 412 21.57 3.03 32.44
N GLN A 413 21.24 1.76 32.67
CA GLN A 413 22.17 0.62 32.58
C GLN A 413 22.09 -0.07 31.20
N TYR A 414 21.33 0.49 30.26
CA TYR A 414 21.14 -0.06 28.92
C TYR A 414 21.45 0.98 27.84
N THR A 415 21.99 0.52 26.73
CA THR A 415 21.96 1.29 25.49
C THR A 415 20.61 0.97 24.83
N VAL A 416 19.69 1.94 24.88
CA VAL A 416 18.32 1.76 24.37
C VAL A 416 18.29 2.11 22.91
N VAL A 417 17.77 1.21 22.05
CA VAL A 417 17.69 1.42 20.60
C VAL A 417 16.29 1.07 20.12
N ASP A 418 15.60 2.05 19.55
CA ASP A 418 14.28 1.87 18.95
C ASP A 418 14.47 1.53 17.47
N VAL A 419 13.88 0.43 17.03
CA VAL A 419 13.91 -0.06 15.63
C VAL A 419 12.55 0.04 14.96
N GLY A 420 11.61 0.77 15.55
CA GLY A 420 10.30 1.07 14.97
C GLY A 420 10.37 2.13 13.89
N ALA A 421 9.20 2.56 13.39
CA ALA A 421 9.15 3.64 12.41
C ALA A 421 9.58 4.96 13.05
N TYR A 422 10.36 5.79 12.31
CA TYR A 422 10.86 7.06 12.84
C TYR A 422 9.72 7.98 13.31
N ARG A 423 8.62 8.00 12.55
CA ARG A 423 7.45 8.80 12.94
C ARG A 423 6.87 8.38 14.30
N ASP A 424 6.85 7.07 14.59
CA ASP A 424 6.37 6.57 15.87
C ASP A 424 7.36 6.92 16.99
N TYR A 425 8.65 6.83 16.70
CA TYR A 425 9.71 7.25 17.59
C TYR A 425 9.56 8.75 17.94
N GLN A 426 9.38 9.61 16.93
CA GLN A 426 9.16 11.06 17.16
C GLN A 426 7.92 11.33 18.02
N ALA A 427 6.86 10.53 17.84
CA ALA A 427 5.61 10.67 18.61
C ALA A 427 5.74 10.19 20.05
N GLY A 428 6.85 9.51 20.39
CA GLY A 428 7.16 9.15 21.74
C GLY A 428 8.01 7.89 21.85
N HIS A 429 9.20 8.04 22.38
CA HIS A 429 10.19 6.97 22.56
C HIS A 429 10.64 6.87 24.02
N LEU A 430 11.32 5.79 24.37
CA LEU A 430 11.90 5.62 25.71
C LEU A 430 12.96 6.73 25.95
N PRO A 431 13.05 7.24 27.18
CA PRO A 431 14.11 8.22 27.49
C PRO A 431 15.49 7.70 27.07
N GLN A 432 16.27 8.57 26.46
CA GLN A 432 17.63 8.32 26.00
C GLN A 432 17.76 7.37 24.82
N ALA A 433 16.66 6.91 24.23
CA ALA A 433 16.70 5.94 23.14
C ALA A 433 17.36 6.54 21.87
N TYR A 434 18.22 5.76 21.26
CA TYR A 434 18.67 5.99 19.87
C TYR A 434 17.61 5.43 18.94
N TRP A 435 17.62 5.86 17.69
CA TRP A 435 16.77 5.29 16.64
C TRP A 435 17.64 4.84 15.46
N VAL A 436 17.27 3.68 14.89
CA VAL A 436 17.90 3.16 13.68
C VAL A 436 16.92 2.23 12.96
N THR A 437 16.92 2.18 11.63
CA THR A 437 16.16 1.14 10.91
C THR A 437 16.80 -0.23 11.20
N ARG A 438 15.95 -1.25 11.37
CA ARG A 438 16.43 -2.61 11.67
C ARG A 438 17.53 -3.08 10.70
N ALA A 439 17.37 -2.79 9.40
CA ALA A 439 18.34 -3.23 8.39
C ALA A 439 19.75 -2.66 8.62
N ARG A 440 19.86 -1.53 9.31
CA ARG A 440 21.15 -0.87 9.60
C ARG A 440 21.66 -1.09 11.01
N LEU A 441 20.88 -1.79 11.86
CA LEU A 441 21.25 -1.94 13.28
C LEU A 441 22.64 -2.58 13.45
N ALA A 442 22.95 -3.65 12.72
CA ALA A 442 24.25 -4.33 12.84
C ALA A 442 25.42 -3.38 12.54
N GLU A 443 25.26 -2.53 11.56
CA GLU A 443 26.30 -1.54 11.17
C GLU A 443 26.40 -0.42 12.19
N ALA A 444 25.29 -0.08 12.86
CA ALA A 444 25.25 1.01 13.83
C ALA A 444 25.83 0.61 15.19
N LEU A 445 26.02 -0.69 15.45
CA LEU A 445 26.52 -1.16 16.78
C LEU A 445 27.85 -0.53 17.17
N ASP A 446 28.75 -0.32 16.22
CA ASP A 446 30.09 0.25 16.48
C ASP A 446 30.03 1.73 16.92
N GLY A 447 28.96 2.43 16.60
CA GLY A 447 28.75 3.82 16.99
C GLY A 447 28.03 3.99 18.32
N LEU A 448 27.64 2.88 18.96
CA LEU A 448 26.88 2.90 20.21
C LEU A 448 27.78 2.63 21.42
N PRO A 449 27.47 3.19 22.59
CA PRO A 449 28.25 2.88 23.80
C PRO A 449 28.33 1.37 24.03
N ALA A 450 29.55 0.82 24.16
CA ALA A 450 29.77 -0.62 24.21
C ALA A 450 29.65 -1.23 25.60
N ASP A 451 29.68 -0.41 26.64
CA ASP A 451 29.78 -0.85 28.04
C ASP A 451 28.48 -1.44 28.60
N TRP A 452 27.34 -1.15 27.96
CA TRP A 452 26.01 -1.51 28.48
C TRP A 452 25.32 -2.52 27.59
N PRO A 453 24.50 -3.41 28.17
CA PRO A 453 23.61 -4.28 27.37
C PRO A 453 22.71 -3.46 26.43
N LEU A 454 22.34 -4.05 25.29
CA LEU A 454 21.37 -3.43 24.39
C LEU A 454 19.95 -3.71 24.89
N LEU A 455 19.09 -2.71 24.81
CA LEU A 455 17.64 -2.87 24.98
C LEU A 455 16.98 -2.41 23.68
N LEU A 456 16.46 -3.37 22.91
CA LEU A 456 15.79 -3.11 21.65
C LEU A 456 14.31 -2.86 21.88
N VAL A 457 13.77 -1.85 21.21
CA VAL A 457 12.40 -1.38 21.38
C VAL A 457 11.72 -1.27 20.00
N SER A 458 10.43 -1.60 19.95
CA SER A 458 9.58 -1.34 18.79
C SER A 458 8.13 -1.19 19.29
N PRO A 459 7.17 -0.76 18.46
CA PRO A 459 5.81 -0.50 18.97
C PRO A 459 5.17 -1.67 19.72
N ASP A 460 5.30 -2.89 19.21
CA ASP A 460 4.66 -4.10 19.78
C ASP A 460 5.66 -5.22 20.09
N ALA A 461 6.94 -4.93 20.11
CA ALA A 461 8.06 -5.83 20.31
C ALA A 461 8.39 -6.76 19.12
N LEU A 462 7.58 -6.83 18.06
CA LEU A 462 7.82 -7.78 16.95
C LEU A 462 9.12 -7.46 16.20
N LEU A 463 9.28 -6.21 15.75
CA LEU A 463 10.50 -5.80 15.07
C LEU A 463 11.73 -5.90 15.97
N ALA A 464 11.58 -5.58 17.24
CA ALA A 464 12.66 -5.70 18.22
C ALA A 464 13.12 -7.15 18.39
N GLN A 465 12.18 -8.12 18.36
CA GLN A 465 12.54 -9.55 18.45
C GLN A 465 13.32 -10.01 17.21
N LEU A 466 12.88 -9.58 16.02
CA LEU A 466 13.59 -9.88 14.78
C LEU A 466 14.98 -9.21 14.77
N ALA A 467 15.06 -7.97 15.20
CA ALA A 467 16.32 -7.24 15.29
C ALA A 467 17.29 -7.90 16.28
N CYS A 468 16.76 -8.42 17.39
CA CYS A 468 17.55 -9.17 18.37
C CYS A 468 18.20 -10.40 17.72
N ALA A 469 17.42 -11.14 16.92
CA ALA A 469 17.94 -12.31 16.20
C ALA A 469 19.05 -11.92 15.22
N ASP A 470 18.89 -10.77 14.53
CA ASP A 470 19.87 -10.29 13.54
C ASP A 470 21.23 -10.00 14.17
N VAL A 471 21.27 -9.49 15.42
CA VAL A 471 22.51 -8.99 16.01
C VAL A 471 23.06 -9.85 17.15
N THR A 472 22.31 -10.82 17.66
CA THR A 472 22.77 -11.62 18.82
C THR A 472 24.12 -12.30 18.57
N ALA A 473 24.36 -12.78 17.36
CA ALA A 473 25.60 -13.46 17.01
C ALA A 473 26.80 -12.50 16.90
N SER A 474 26.58 -11.25 16.54
CA SER A 474 27.64 -10.25 16.33
C SER A 474 27.83 -9.31 17.51
N ALA A 475 26.79 -9.12 18.34
CA ALA A 475 26.87 -8.24 19.50
C ALA A 475 27.77 -8.84 20.57
N ALA A 476 28.82 -8.10 20.96
CA ALA A 476 29.75 -8.50 22.01
C ALA A 476 29.16 -8.36 23.44
N ARG A 477 27.85 -8.09 23.53
CA ARG A 477 27.15 -7.76 24.78
C ARG A 477 25.73 -8.34 24.78
N PRO A 478 25.13 -8.51 25.98
CA PRO A 478 23.75 -9.05 26.05
C PRO A 478 22.75 -8.13 25.31
N VAL A 479 21.79 -8.76 24.64
CA VAL A 479 20.73 -8.07 23.91
C VAL A 479 19.38 -8.47 24.51
N TYR A 480 18.60 -7.47 24.86
CA TYR A 480 17.25 -7.62 25.44
C TYR A 480 16.22 -6.94 24.55
N VAL A 481 14.98 -7.38 24.67
CA VAL A 481 13.81 -6.80 23.98
C VAL A 481 12.83 -6.31 25.06
N LEU A 482 12.33 -5.09 24.91
CA LEU A 482 11.29 -4.54 25.78
C LEU A 482 10.00 -5.33 25.57
N GLU A 483 9.54 -6.02 26.63
CA GLU A 483 8.36 -6.86 26.56
C GLU A 483 7.09 -6.03 26.29
N GLY A 484 6.36 -6.37 25.22
CA GLY A 484 5.16 -5.65 24.81
C GLY A 484 5.45 -4.31 24.14
N GLY A 485 6.71 -3.93 24.00
CA GLY A 485 7.15 -2.74 23.28
C GLY A 485 6.60 -1.42 23.83
N MET A 486 6.62 -0.40 23.00
CA MET A 486 6.10 0.93 23.36
C MET A 486 4.62 0.91 23.72
N ALA A 487 3.84 0.00 23.13
CA ALA A 487 2.41 -0.11 23.45
C ALA A 487 2.20 -0.43 24.92
N ARG A 488 2.93 -1.42 25.45
CA ARG A 488 2.82 -1.78 26.87
C ARG A 488 3.43 -0.69 27.77
N TRP A 489 4.57 -0.14 27.38
CA TRP A 489 5.23 0.94 28.11
C TRP A 489 4.27 2.12 28.34
N ARG A 490 3.57 2.56 27.28
CA ARG A 490 2.59 3.66 27.36
C ARG A 490 1.35 3.27 28.16
N ALA A 491 0.85 2.03 27.99
CA ALA A 491 -0.33 1.54 28.72
C ALA A 491 -0.09 1.52 30.24
N GLU A 492 1.17 1.32 30.67
CA GLU A 492 1.57 1.38 32.08
C GLU A 492 1.85 2.82 32.56
N GLY A 493 1.61 3.84 31.72
CA GLY A 493 1.77 5.25 32.09
C GLY A 493 3.21 5.69 32.32
N ARG A 494 4.16 5.03 31.67
CA ARG A 494 5.58 5.31 31.88
C ARG A 494 6.05 6.49 31.04
N PRO A 495 7.11 7.21 31.47
CA PRO A 495 7.55 8.42 30.78
C PRO A 495 8.07 8.14 29.37
N VAL A 496 7.77 9.06 28.46
CA VAL A 496 8.26 9.05 27.07
C VAL A 496 8.90 10.41 26.76
N GLU A 497 9.86 10.40 25.83
CA GLU A 497 10.40 11.63 25.22
C GLU A 497 9.79 11.75 23.84
N GLU A 498 9.58 12.98 23.38
CA GLU A 498 9.01 13.28 22.07
C GLU A 498 10.02 14.11 21.24
N GLY A 499 9.85 14.05 19.92
CA GLY A 499 10.68 14.84 18.99
C GLY A 499 11.74 14.00 18.31
N ASP A 500 12.71 14.70 17.70
CA ASP A 500 13.68 14.07 16.80
C ASP A 500 14.63 13.08 17.49
N GLY A 501 14.86 13.24 18.80
CA GLY A 501 15.67 12.29 19.58
C GLY A 501 17.10 12.12 19.07
N ARG A 502 17.53 10.84 18.96
CA ARG A 502 18.92 10.48 18.61
C ARG A 502 18.96 9.48 17.45
N PRO A 503 18.60 9.93 16.21
CA PRO A 503 18.70 9.02 15.07
C PRO A 503 20.18 8.76 14.72
N LEU A 504 20.49 7.49 14.39
CA LEU A 504 21.86 7.07 14.04
C LEU A 504 22.14 7.24 12.54
N HIS A 505 21.11 7.58 11.76
CA HIS A 505 21.23 7.93 10.34
C HIS A 505 20.05 8.83 9.96
N GLU A 506 20.14 9.49 8.81
CA GLU A 506 19.02 10.28 8.30
C GLU A 506 17.82 9.35 8.08
N PRO A 507 16.64 9.70 8.63
CA PRO A 507 15.47 8.85 8.46
C PRO A 507 15.05 8.70 6.99
N ASP A 508 14.95 7.47 6.54
CA ASP A 508 14.58 7.13 5.17
C ASP A 508 13.52 6.02 5.11
N ASP A 509 12.91 5.72 6.25
CA ASP A 509 11.99 4.60 6.42
C ASP A 509 10.57 4.87 5.91
N ALA A 510 10.27 6.11 5.50
CA ALA A 510 8.93 6.47 5.04
C ALA A 510 8.96 7.50 3.90
N PHE A 511 8.04 7.35 2.97
CA PHE A 511 7.80 8.36 1.94
C PHE A 511 7.23 9.63 2.56
N VAL A 512 7.89 10.76 2.34
CA VAL A 512 7.45 12.07 2.84
C VAL A 512 6.41 12.64 1.86
N LYS A 513 5.19 12.82 2.33
CA LYS A 513 4.11 13.36 1.50
C LYS A 513 4.35 14.85 1.22
N PRO A 514 4.04 15.33 0.00
CA PRO A 514 4.33 16.73 -0.36
C PRO A 514 3.80 17.77 0.62
N PHE A 515 2.60 17.57 1.16
CA PHE A 515 2.02 18.53 2.10
C PHE A 515 2.58 18.41 3.53
N GLU A 516 3.44 17.41 3.79
CA GLU A 516 4.16 17.25 5.06
C GLU A 516 5.60 17.80 4.96
N ALA A 517 6.04 18.11 3.74
CA ALA A 517 7.37 18.67 3.50
C ALA A 517 7.52 20.08 4.08
N ARG A 518 8.76 20.46 4.37
CA ARG A 518 9.07 21.82 4.91
C ARG A 518 8.68 22.90 3.91
N ASP A 519 8.99 22.70 2.63
CA ASP A 519 8.57 23.60 1.55
C ASP A 519 7.37 22.97 0.84
N ARG A 520 6.18 23.22 1.37
CA ARG A 520 4.94 22.57 0.92
C ARG A 520 4.55 22.90 -0.52
N GLU A 521 4.61 24.19 -0.90
CA GLU A 521 4.17 24.62 -2.23
C GLU A 521 5.05 24.01 -3.32
N SER A 522 6.36 24.15 -3.15
CA SER A 522 7.33 23.60 -4.10
C SER A 522 7.20 22.07 -4.19
N SER A 523 7.05 21.40 -3.04
CA SER A 523 6.91 19.93 -2.99
C SER A 523 5.62 19.46 -3.64
N MET A 524 4.50 20.16 -3.42
CA MET A 524 3.22 19.82 -4.06
C MET A 524 3.30 20.00 -5.56
N GLN A 525 3.89 21.11 -6.04
CA GLN A 525 4.03 21.34 -7.47
C GLN A 525 4.95 20.29 -8.12
N ALA A 526 6.11 20.04 -7.51
CA ALA A 526 7.05 19.03 -8.01
C ALA A 526 6.42 17.64 -8.09
N TYR A 527 5.60 17.29 -7.10
CA TYR A 527 4.88 16.01 -7.09
C TYR A 527 3.86 15.92 -8.25
N LEU A 528 3.11 16.98 -8.48
CA LEU A 528 2.12 17.01 -9.57
C LEU A 528 2.82 16.92 -10.95
N ASP A 529 3.92 17.64 -11.10
CA ASP A 529 4.72 17.61 -12.35
C ASP A 529 5.31 16.22 -12.57
N TRP A 530 5.76 15.55 -11.49
CA TRP A 530 6.26 14.18 -11.56
C TRP A 530 5.15 13.21 -11.99
N GLU A 531 3.93 13.30 -11.42
CA GLU A 531 2.82 12.42 -11.83
C GLU A 531 2.55 12.54 -13.33
N VAL A 532 2.43 13.77 -13.84
CA VAL A 532 2.17 14.03 -15.27
C VAL A 532 3.29 13.45 -16.15
N GLY A 533 4.54 13.56 -15.71
CA GLY A 533 5.70 13.07 -16.45
C GLY A 533 5.81 11.55 -16.58
N LEU A 534 5.03 10.79 -15.78
CA LEU A 534 5.12 9.32 -15.81
C LEU A 534 4.66 8.71 -17.14
N LEU A 535 3.76 9.36 -17.85
CA LEU A 535 3.16 8.81 -19.08
C LEU A 535 4.20 8.50 -20.16
N ASP A 536 5.14 9.41 -20.38
CA ASP A 536 6.18 9.24 -21.42
C ASP A 536 7.07 8.02 -21.12
N ALA A 537 7.43 7.81 -19.85
CA ALA A 537 8.27 6.68 -19.45
C ALA A 537 7.52 5.35 -19.61
N VAL A 538 6.22 5.34 -19.28
CA VAL A 538 5.36 4.16 -19.44
C VAL A 538 5.26 3.75 -20.91
N GLN A 539 5.06 4.71 -21.80
CA GLN A 539 4.91 4.44 -23.24
C GLN A 539 6.17 3.82 -23.86
N ARG A 540 7.34 4.08 -23.27
CA ARG A 540 8.62 3.55 -23.74
C ARG A 540 8.99 2.19 -23.11
N HIS A 541 8.18 1.68 -22.16
CA HIS A 541 8.52 0.47 -21.41
C HIS A 541 7.84 -0.78 -22.02
N PRO A 542 8.59 -1.74 -22.55
CA PRO A 542 8.01 -2.84 -23.34
C PRO A 542 7.17 -3.84 -22.54
N ALA A 543 7.38 -3.93 -21.22
CA ALA A 543 6.68 -4.90 -20.37
C ALA A 543 5.50 -4.30 -19.60
N ILE A 544 5.18 -3.01 -19.81
CA ILE A 544 3.99 -2.41 -19.21
C ILE A 544 2.81 -2.65 -20.16
N ARG A 545 1.75 -3.27 -19.65
CA ARG A 545 0.60 -3.70 -20.46
C ARG A 545 -0.69 -3.05 -19.97
N PHE A 546 -0.72 -1.74 -19.94
CA PHE A 546 -1.98 -1.02 -19.68
C PHE A 546 -2.89 -1.14 -20.91
N ASP A 547 -4.13 -1.48 -20.73
CA ASP A 547 -5.10 -1.63 -21.81
C ASP A 547 -6.44 -1.01 -21.42
N LEU A 548 -6.81 0.06 -22.11
CA LEU A 548 -8.13 0.67 -21.93
C LEU A 548 -9.08 0.02 -22.95
N TYR A 549 -10.08 -0.69 -22.45
CA TYR A 549 -11.10 -1.33 -23.28
C TYR A 549 -11.97 -0.23 -23.89
N LYS A 550 -11.62 0.18 -25.10
CA LYS A 550 -12.40 1.17 -25.88
C LYS A 550 -13.61 0.48 -26.51
N GLU A 551 -14.73 1.21 -26.63
CA GLU A 551 -15.94 0.72 -27.30
C GLU A 551 -15.77 0.69 -28.81
#